data_f842b2e448265aee6c49a36d5e58af6e
#
_entry.id   f842b2e448265aee6c49a36d5e58af6e
#
_cell.length_a   1.000
_cell.length_b   1.000
_cell.length_c   1.000
_cell.angle_alpha   90.00
_cell.angle_beta   90.00
_cell.angle_gamma   90.00
#
_symmetry.space_group_name_H-M   'P 1'
#
loop_
_entity.id
_entity.type
_entity.pdbx_description
1 polymer ?
#
loop_
_entity_poly.entity_id
_entity_poly.type
_entity_poly.pdbx_seq_one_letter_code
_entity_poly.pdbx_strand_id
1 'polypeptide(L)'
;MTGNYREIYSQSIQNPEEFWKKISEDVFWYKKPTKILNKSNPPFYKWFEDGVTNTCYNALDFHIERGKGDKLALIYDSPITNNKAKFTFTELKGKVSKFAGALDNLGVDRKSTRLNSSHSSV
;
A
#
# COMPACT_ATOMS: atom_id res chain seq x y z
N MET A 1 12.93 -9.60 -10.20
CA MET A 1 12.37 -10.90 -10.64
C MET A 1 12.25 -10.88 -12.16
N THR A 2 13.12 -11.61 -12.84
CA THR A 2 13.09 -11.77 -14.30
C THR A 2 12.62 -13.19 -14.64
N GLY A 3 11.44 -13.54 -14.15
CA GLY A 3 10.82 -14.82 -14.46
C GLY A 3 9.74 -14.69 -15.52
N ASN A 4 9.53 -15.73 -16.32
CA ASN A 4 8.39 -15.82 -17.22
C ASN A 4 7.09 -15.75 -16.39
N TYR A 5 6.10 -15.00 -16.83
CA TYR A 5 4.79 -14.87 -16.16
C TYR A 5 4.19 -16.23 -15.74
N ARG A 6 4.27 -17.22 -16.61
CA ARG A 6 3.73 -18.57 -16.35
C ARG A 6 4.38 -19.26 -15.15
N GLU A 7 5.69 -19.09 -14.99
CA GLU A 7 6.45 -19.69 -13.86
C GLU A 7 6.07 -19.00 -12.55
N ILE A 8 6.02 -17.66 -12.55
CA ILE A 8 5.64 -16.87 -11.38
C ILE A 8 4.21 -17.18 -10.96
N TYR A 9 3.29 -17.24 -11.93
CA TYR A 9 1.89 -17.62 -11.69
C TYR A 9 1.77 -19.04 -11.12
N SER A 10 2.46 -20.02 -11.72
CA SER A 10 2.45 -21.40 -11.22
C SER A 10 2.94 -21.48 -9.77
N GLN A 11 4.04 -20.80 -9.43
CA GLN A 11 4.56 -20.75 -8.07
C GLN A 11 3.56 -20.13 -7.10
N SER A 12 2.88 -19.05 -7.49
CA SER A 12 1.89 -18.38 -6.63
C SER A 12 0.67 -19.24 -6.29
N ILE A 13 0.32 -20.18 -7.18
CA ILE A 13 -0.82 -21.10 -6.99
C ILE A 13 -0.40 -22.40 -6.29
N GLN A 14 0.73 -22.98 -6.68
CA GLN A 14 1.18 -24.27 -6.15
C GLN A 14 1.73 -24.16 -4.73
N ASN A 15 2.42 -23.06 -4.42
CA ASN A 15 3.00 -22.82 -3.11
C ASN A 15 2.77 -21.36 -2.65
N PRO A 16 1.52 -20.97 -2.38
CA PRO A 16 1.17 -19.59 -2.11
C PRO A 16 1.85 -19.03 -0.85
N GLU A 17 2.00 -19.82 0.20
CA GLU A 17 2.63 -19.36 1.45
C GLU A 17 4.10 -18.96 1.24
N GLU A 18 4.88 -19.80 0.60
CA GLU A 18 6.29 -19.53 0.32
C GLU A 18 6.44 -18.38 -0.69
N PHE A 19 5.60 -18.36 -1.71
CA PHE A 19 5.57 -17.29 -2.71
C PHE A 19 5.33 -15.92 -2.05
N TRP A 20 4.26 -15.79 -1.28
CA TRP A 20 3.91 -14.53 -0.65
C TRP A 20 4.85 -14.14 0.50
N LYS A 21 5.44 -15.11 1.19
CA LYS A 21 6.53 -14.85 2.14
C LYS A 21 7.70 -14.13 1.46
N LYS A 22 8.16 -14.66 0.31
CA LYS A 22 9.24 -14.06 -0.45
C LYS A 22 8.90 -12.66 -0.97
N ILE A 23 7.69 -12.47 -1.52
CA ILE A 23 7.23 -11.15 -2.00
C ILE A 23 7.13 -10.16 -0.85
N SER A 24 6.70 -10.59 0.34
CA SER A 24 6.57 -9.72 1.51
C SER A 24 7.90 -9.18 2.05
N GLU A 25 9.04 -9.72 1.62
CA GLU A 25 10.36 -9.20 1.96
C GLU A 25 10.65 -7.82 1.33
N ASP A 26 10.00 -7.50 0.22
CA ASP A 26 10.10 -6.20 -0.45
C ASP A 26 9.28 -5.10 0.26
N VAL A 27 8.42 -5.48 1.21
CA VAL A 27 7.61 -4.56 2.01
C VAL A 27 8.34 -4.22 3.30
N PHE A 28 8.33 -2.95 3.68
CA PHE A 28 8.79 -2.56 5.01
C PHE A 28 7.75 -2.92 6.07
N TRP A 29 8.19 -3.64 7.09
CA TRP A 29 7.39 -4.05 8.24
C TRP A 29 7.95 -3.44 9.52
N TYR A 30 7.12 -2.78 10.31
CA TYR A 30 7.48 -2.43 11.71
C TYR A 30 7.60 -3.68 12.59
N LYS A 31 6.72 -4.66 12.32
CA LYS A 31 6.79 -6.01 12.88
C LYS A 31 6.58 -7.01 11.74
N LYS A 32 7.61 -7.81 11.45
CA LYS A 32 7.48 -8.85 10.42
C LYS A 32 6.45 -9.90 10.83
N PRO A 33 5.61 -10.37 9.89
CA PRO A 33 4.67 -11.44 10.17
C PRO A 33 5.41 -12.74 10.48
N THR A 34 4.97 -13.46 11.50
CA THR A 34 5.48 -14.80 11.81
C THR A 34 4.71 -15.87 11.07
N LYS A 35 3.42 -15.61 10.78
CA LYS A 35 2.54 -16.49 10.04
C LYS A 35 2.06 -15.81 8.76
N ILE A 36 2.40 -16.40 7.63
CA ILE A 36 2.05 -15.83 6.32
C ILE A 36 0.57 -16.02 6.02
N LEU A 37 0.06 -17.24 6.19
CA LEU A 37 -1.34 -17.58 5.94
C LEU A 37 -1.92 -18.36 7.12
N ASN A 38 -2.97 -17.84 7.71
CA ASN A 38 -3.75 -18.52 8.73
C ASN A 38 -5.00 -19.17 8.11
N LYS A 39 -5.03 -20.52 8.11
CA LYS A 39 -6.11 -21.36 7.57
C LYS A 39 -6.99 -21.98 8.66
N SER A 40 -6.90 -21.53 9.91
CA SER A 40 -7.58 -22.16 11.05
C SER A 40 -9.11 -22.04 11.02
N ASN A 41 -9.65 -21.08 10.25
CA ASN A 41 -11.10 -20.84 10.16
C ASN A 41 -11.59 -20.75 8.69
N PRO A 42 -11.64 -21.86 7.94
CA PRO A 42 -12.16 -21.85 6.58
C PRO A 42 -13.65 -21.43 6.54
N PRO A 43 -14.09 -20.71 5.51
CA PRO A 43 -13.33 -20.18 4.37
C PRO A 43 -12.66 -18.80 4.65
N PHE A 44 -12.70 -18.31 5.88
CA PHE A 44 -12.20 -16.99 6.28
C PHE A 44 -10.70 -17.05 6.60
N TYR A 45 -9.86 -17.08 5.59
CA TYR A 45 -8.41 -17.09 5.75
C TYR A 45 -7.88 -15.67 6.05
N LYS A 46 -6.78 -15.62 6.83
CA LYS A 46 -6.11 -14.35 7.14
C LYS A 46 -4.66 -14.40 6.69
N TRP A 47 -4.23 -13.36 5.98
CA TRP A 47 -2.86 -13.17 5.51
C TRP A 47 -2.13 -12.21 6.44
N PHE A 48 -0.88 -12.54 6.78
CA PHE A 48 0.03 -11.67 7.54
C PHE A 48 -0.59 -11.13 8.84
N GLU A 49 -1.36 -11.93 9.54
CA GLU A 49 -2.26 -11.53 10.64
C GLU A 49 -1.55 -10.79 11.77
N ASP A 50 -0.31 -11.16 12.10
CA ASP A 50 0.50 -10.59 13.17
C ASP A 50 1.54 -9.57 12.67
N GLY A 51 1.58 -9.30 11.37
CA GLY A 51 2.43 -8.29 10.75
C GLY A 51 1.91 -6.87 10.98
N VAL A 52 2.83 -5.91 11.16
CA VAL A 52 2.49 -4.49 11.29
C VAL A 52 3.24 -3.70 10.23
N THR A 53 2.50 -3.03 9.38
CA THR A 53 3.05 -2.16 8.33
C THR A 53 2.18 -0.91 8.16
N ASN A 54 2.73 0.09 7.48
CA ASN A 54 2.00 1.29 7.07
C ASN A 54 2.19 1.51 5.57
N THR A 55 1.09 1.53 4.84
CA THR A 55 1.09 1.66 3.38
C THR A 55 1.64 3.01 2.94
N CYS A 56 1.28 4.10 3.62
CA CYS A 56 1.77 5.44 3.30
C CYS A 56 3.28 5.54 3.52
N TYR A 57 3.80 5.01 4.62
CA TYR A 57 5.24 4.93 4.88
C TYR A 57 5.96 4.16 3.76
N ASN A 58 5.47 3.00 3.39
CA ASN A 58 6.05 2.21 2.29
C ASN A 58 6.04 2.95 0.96
N ALA A 59 4.97 3.71 0.69
CA ALA A 59 4.82 4.43 -0.58
C ALA A 59 5.67 5.70 -0.66
N LEU A 60 5.96 6.38 0.44
CA LEU A 60 6.60 7.68 0.45
C LEU A 60 7.88 7.72 1.30
N ASP A 61 7.75 7.61 2.62
CA ASP A 61 8.84 7.81 3.58
C ASP A 61 10.00 6.86 3.36
N PHE A 62 9.71 5.60 3.14
CA PHE A 62 10.68 4.55 2.88
C PHE A 62 11.59 4.84 1.67
N HIS A 63 11.04 5.48 0.63
CA HIS A 63 11.80 5.88 -0.54
C HIS A 63 12.65 7.12 -0.27
N ILE A 64 12.16 8.07 0.52
CA ILE A 64 12.90 9.28 0.90
C ILE A 64 14.11 8.89 1.76
N GLU A 65 13.93 8.04 2.75
CA GLU A 65 15.01 7.55 3.63
C GLU A 65 16.10 6.79 2.86
N ARG A 66 15.75 6.21 1.71
CA ARG A 66 16.70 5.56 0.78
C ARG A 66 17.31 6.51 -0.26
N GLY A 67 17.25 7.82 -0.03
CA GLY A 67 17.86 8.83 -0.88
C GLY A 67 17.13 9.07 -2.22
N LYS A 68 15.83 8.72 -2.31
CA LYS A 68 15.02 8.94 -3.52
C LYS A 68 14.09 10.15 -3.41
N GLY A 69 14.28 11.01 -2.39
CA GLY A 69 13.40 12.14 -2.11
C GLY A 69 13.16 13.07 -3.28
N ASP A 70 14.19 13.35 -4.07
CA ASP A 70 14.13 14.24 -5.24
C ASP A 70 13.66 13.57 -6.54
N LYS A 71 13.42 12.24 -6.51
CA LYS A 71 12.87 11.54 -7.67
C LYS A 71 11.40 11.83 -7.83
N LEU A 72 10.91 11.82 -9.08
CA LEU A 72 9.49 11.96 -9.37
C LEU A 72 8.72 10.77 -8.80
N ALA A 73 7.73 11.07 -7.96
CA ALA A 73 6.81 10.10 -7.37
C ALA A 73 5.45 10.09 -8.09
N LEU A 74 5.00 11.25 -8.58
CA LEU A 74 3.70 11.41 -9.21
C LEU A 74 3.77 12.39 -10.38
N ILE A 75 3.18 12.01 -11.49
CA ILE A 75 2.89 12.88 -12.64
C ILE A 75 1.38 12.94 -12.79
N TYR A 76 0.83 14.14 -12.70
CA TYR A 76 -0.58 14.42 -12.92
C TYR A 76 -0.75 15.11 -14.26
N ASP A 77 -1.63 14.59 -15.10
CA ASP A 77 -2.02 15.17 -16.37
C ASP A 77 -3.53 15.03 -16.53
N SER A 78 -4.24 16.16 -16.54
CA SER A 78 -5.69 16.17 -16.68
C SER A 78 -6.10 16.95 -17.93
N PRO A 79 -6.59 16.28 -18.96
CA PRO A 79 -7.10 16.94 -20.17
C PRO A 79 -8.37 17.76 -19.90
N ILE A 80 -9.14 17.43 -18.86
CA ILE A 80 -10.38 18.13 -18.52
C ILE A 80 -10.10 19.54 -17.97
N THR A 81 -9.09 19.64 -17.07
CA THR A 81 -8.72 20.91 -16.43
C THR A 81 -7.53 21.59 -17.12
N ASN A 82 -6.94 20.94 -18.12
CA ASN A 82 -5.70 21.33 -18.79
C ASN A 82 -4.52 21.60 -17.81
N ASN A 83 -4.54 20.90 -16.68
CA ASN A 83 -3.52 21.02 -15.65
C ASN A 83 -2.54 19.87 -15.70
N LYS A 84 -1.25 20.18 -15.64
CA LYS A 84 -0.16 19.23 -15.50
C LYS A 84 0.66 19.56 -14.26
N ALA A 85 0.97 18.57 -13.46
CA ALA A 85 1.81 18.74 -12.28
C ALA A 85 2.76 17.54 -12.11
N LYS A 86 3.90 17.80 -11.51
CA LYS A 86 4.89 16.78 -11.16
C LYS A 86 5.24 16.96 -9.70
N PHE A 87 5.35 15.88 -8.97
CA PHE A 87 5.72 15.90 -7.56
C PHE A 87 6.84 14.90 -7.31
N THR A 88 7.87 15.36 -6.60
CA THR A 88 8.88 14.47 -6.03
C THR A 88 8.32 13.72 -4.82
N PHE A 89 9.03 12.67 -4.34
CA PHE A 89 8.62 11.99 -3.12
C PHE A 89 8.53 12.92 -1.92
N THR A 90 9.50 13.85 -1.77
CA THR A 90 9.53 14.82 -0.68
C THR A 90 8.34 15.79 -0.75
N GLU A 91 8.05 16.35 -1.91
CA GLU A 91 6.91 17.24 -2.12
C GLU A 91 5.57 16.55 -1.88
N LEU A 92 5.44 15.32 -2.40
CA LEU A 92 4.22 14.53 -2.24
C LEU A 92 3.99 14.17 -0.76
N LYS A 93 5.03 13.76 -0.02
CA LYS A 93 4.95 13.53 1.43
C LYS A 93 4.44 14.77 2.16
N GLY A 94 4.97 15.97 1.85
CA GLY A 94 4.52 17.21 2.46
C GLY A 94 3.03 17.51 2.22
N LYS A 95 2.53 17.24 1.00
CA LYS A 95 1.11 17.39 0.66
C LYS A 95 0.23 16.37 1.38
N VAL A 96 0.65 15.10 1.41
CA VAL A 96 -0.07 14.01 2.10
C VAL A 96 -0.16 14.29 3.60
N SER A 97 0.92 14.74 4.23
CA SER A 97 0.91 15.09 5.67
C SER A 97 -0.04 16.24 5.99
N LYS A 98 -0.07 17.28 5.16
CA LYS A 98 -1.01 18.40 5.33
C LYS A 98 -2.47 17.95 5.16
N PHE A 99 -2.74 17.10 4.18
CA PHE A 99 -4.07 16.56 3.95
C PHE A 99 -4.53 15.64 5.09
N ALA A 100 -3.65 14.78 5.59
CA ALA A 100 -3.92 13.93 6.75
C ALA A 100 -4.28 14.77 7.99
N GLY A 101 -3.52 15.86 8.27
CA GLY A 101 -3.84 16.78 9.36
C GLY A 101 -5.17 17.50 9.17
N ALA A 102 -5.54 17.84 7.94
CA ALA A 102 -6.86 18.44 7.66
C ALA A 102 -7.99 17.45 7.93
N LEU A 103 -7.83 16.17 7.56
CA LEU A 103 -8.82 15.13 7.84
C LEU A 103 -8.96 14.87 9.34
N ASP A 104 -7.85 14.84 10.07
CA ASP A 104 -7.84 14.68 11.52
C ASP A 104 -8.58 15.83 12.21
N ASN A 105 -8.33 17.09 11.81
CA ASN A 105 -9.04 18.27 12.31
C ASN A 105 -10.57 18.24 12.01
N LEU A 106 -10.97 17.56 10.93
CA LEU A 106 -12.38 17.36 10.58
C LEU A 106 -13.02 16.17 11.32
N GLY A 107 -12.28 15.49 12.19
CA GLY A 107 -12.76 14.32 12.93
C GLY A 107 -12.92 13.06 12.08
N VAL A 108 -12.26 13.01 10.91
CA VAL A 108 -12.25 11.81 10.06
C VAL A 108 -11.28 10.79 10.65
N ASP A 109 -11.82 9.74 11.23
CA ASP A 109 -11.05 8.65 11.80
C ASP A 109 -11.00 7.40 10.87
N ARG A 110 -10.31 6.36 11.33
CA ARG A 110 -10.22 5.08 10.63
C ARG A 110 -11.58 4.44 10.33
N LYS A 111 -12.61 4.71 11.14
CA LYS A 111 -13.97 4.15 11.00
C LYS A 111 -14.76 4.93 9.95
N SER A 112 -14.56 6.23 9.84
CA SER A 112 -15.26 7.13 8.91
C SER A 112 -15.04 6.76 7.45
N THR A 113 -13.87 6.24 7.10
CA THR A 113 -13.53 5.82 5.72
C THR A 113 -14.31 4.57 5.25
N ARG A 114 -14.95 3.85 6.15
CA ARG A 114 -15.71 2.63 5.86
C ARG A 114 -17.17 2.84 5.49
N LEU A 115 -17.72 4.00 5.80
CA LEU A 115 -19.18 4.27 5.67
C LEU A 115 -19.60 4.60 4.23
N ASN A 116 -18.70 5.05 3.37
CA ASN A 116 -19.03 5.47 2.02
C ASN A 116 -19.14 4.35 0.97
N SER A 117 -18.76 3.12 1.30
CA SER A 117 -18.86 1.98 0.38
C SER A 117 -20.18 1.21 0.45
N SER A 118 -21.05 1.51 1.44
CA SER A 118 -22.30 0.77 1.65
C SER A 118 -23.56 1.48 1.15
N HIS A 119 -23.47 2.67 0.56
CA HIS A 119 -24.62 3.46 0.11
C HIS A 119 -24.81 3.56 -1.41
N SER A 120 -24.13 2.77 -2.21
CA SER A 120 -24.31 2.76 -3.68
C SER A 120 -25.10 1.55 -4.18
N SER A 121 -26.12 1.11 -3.44
CA SER A 121 -27.10 0.14 -3.95
C SER A 121 -28.51 0.59 -3.59
N VAL A 122 -29.01 1.49 -4.39
CA VAL A 122 -30.45 1.63 -4.67
C VAL A 122 -30.65 1.61 -6.16
#